data_32e458de1e358666543907ff502ec815
#
_entry.id   32e458de1e358666543907ff502ec815
#
_cell.length_a   1.000
_cell.length_b   1.000
_cell.length_c   1.000
_cell.angle_alpha   90.00
_cell.angle_beta   90.00
_cell.angle_gamma   90.00
#
_symmetry.space_group_name_H-M   'P 1'
#
loop_
_entity.id
_entity.type
_entity.pdbx_description
1 polymer ?
#
loop_
_entity_poly.entity_id
_entity_poly.type
_entity_poly.pdbx_seq_one_letter_code
_entity_poly.pdbx_strand_id
1 'polypeptide(L)'
;MNNTFPTEGNLSGLSRKDFQKDINDKKTDLFILKNTKGMEVAVTNYGCAILSIMVPDKNGKYANVILGHDSIDHVINSPEPFLSTTIGRYGNRIAKGKFTLFGEEHELTINNGPNSLHGRPTGVHARVWDAVQIDESTVQFNYVSADGEEGFPGNLEVEMTYRLENEVNALTIEYRATTDKATVVNLTNHGFFNLAGISNPTPTVNNHIVTINADFYTPIDEVSIPTGEIAKVEGTPMDFRAPHTVGERIDDKFQQLIFGAGYDHCYVLNKMESGSLDLAATCKDPESGRIMEVYTTEAGVQLYTGNWLNGFEGAHGATFPARSAICFEAQCFPDTPNKPHFPSATLLPGDEYQQITVYKFAVEE
;
A
#
# COMPACT_ATOMS: atom_id res chain seq x y z
N MET A 1 -21.50 2.66 13.72
CA MET A 1 -21.39 3.54 14.92
C MET A 1 -20.98 4.92 14.44
N ASN A 2 -21.44 5.99 15.08
CA ASN A 2 -21.04 7.33 14.65
C ASN A 2 -19.63 7.62 15.19
N ASN A 3 -18.73 8.10 14.33
CA ASN A 3 -17.47 8.68 14.76
C ASN A 3 -17.75 9.88 15.69
N THR A 4 -17.30 9.82 16.94
CA THR A 4 -17.53 10.86 17.96
C THR A 4 -16.32 11.79 18.13
N PHE A 5 -15.17 11.47 17.50
CA PHE A 5 -13.97 12.27 17.58
C PHE A 5 -14.03 13.49 16.64
N PRO A 6 -13.50 14.64 17.06
CA PRO A 6 -13.55 15.86 16.26
C PRO A 6 -12.67 15.73 15.00
N THR A 7 -13.25 16.14 13.87
CA THR A 7 -12.52 16.23 12.58
C THR A 7 -12.26 17.68 12.18
N GLU A 8 -12.79 18.66 12.91
CA GLU A 8 -12.57 20.09 12.65
C GLU A 8 -11.17 20.55 13.07
N GLY A 9 -10.62 21.55 12.39
CA GLY A 9 -9.29 22.07 12.68
C GLY A 9 -8.15 21.11 12.41
N ASN A 10 -8.35 20.13 11.50
CA ASN A 10 -7.31 19.21 11.04
C ASN A 10 -6.30 19.92 10.12
N LEU A 11 -5.06 19.39 10.06
CA LEU A 11 -3.99 19.93 9.23
C LEU A 11 -4.21 19.68 7.74
N SER A 12 -4.91 18.58 7.41
CA SER A 12 -5.22 18.21 6.03
C SER A 12 -6.23 19.13 5.35
N GLY A 13 -7.03 19.90 6.11
CA GLY A 13 -8.10 20.73 5.59
C GLY A 13 -9.31 19.94 5.03
N LEU A 14 -9.35 18.62 5.23
CA LEU A 14 -10.44 17.78 4.77
C LEU A 14 -11.69 17.96 5.64
N SER A 15 -12.86 17.95 5.00
CA SER A 15 -14.15 18.14 5.67
C SER A 15 -14.92 16.82 5.75
N ARG A 16 -15.33 16.43 6.96
CA ARG A 16 -16.06 15.19 7.22
C ARG A 16 -17.30 15.02 6.34
N LYS A 17 -18.04 16.11 6.11
CA LYS A 17 -19.28 16.09 5.29
C LYS A 17 -19.04 15.61 3.87
N ASP A 18 -17.84 15.84 3.32
CA ASP A 18 -17.48 15.48 1.95
C ASP A 18 -17.13 13.97 1.82
N PHE A 19 -17.04 13.27 2.97
CA PHE A 19 -16.80 11.81 3.05
C PHE A 19 -18.00 11.02 3.57
N GLN A 20 -19.13 11.68 3.86
CA GLN A 20 -20.33 11.02 4.37
C GLN A 20 -21.29 10.70 3.23
N LYS A 21 -21.43 9.41 2.92
CA LYS A 21 -22.32 8.88 1.88
C LYS A 21 -22.85 7.51 2.27
N ASP A 22 -24.10 7.22 1.90
CA ASP A 22 -24.65 5.87 2.02
C ASP A 22 -24.33 5.07 0.75
N ILE A 23 -23.64 3.94 0.91
CA ILE A 23 -23.25 3.04 -0.18
C ILE A 23 -23.62 1.61 0.23
N ASN A 24 -24.58 0.99 -0.49
CA ASN A 24 -25.04 -0.37 -0.23
C ASN A 24 -25.38 -0.60 1.26
N ASP A 25 -26.21 0.28 1.83
CA ASP A 25 -26.66 0.26 3.23
C ASP A 25 -25.58 0.45 4.29
N LYS A 26 -24.35 0.79 3.89
CA LYS A 26 -23.24 1.18 4.77
C LYS A 26 -22.89 2.64 4.59
N LYS A 27 -22.49 3.28 5.70
CA LYS A 27 -22.09 4.70 5.70
C LYS A 27 -20.57 4.84 5.60
N THR A 28 -20.12 5.69 4.68
CA THR A 28 -18.73 6.15 4.69
C THR A 28 -18.55 7.32 5.64
N ASP A 29 -17.34 7.50 6.14
CA ASP A 29 -16.98 8.60 7.04
C ASP A 29 -15.49 8.97 6.90
N LEU A 30 -15.11 10.10 7.50
CA LEU A 30 -13.74 10.59 7.65
C LEU A 30 -13.27 10.36 9.08
N PHE A 31 -12.07 9.83 9.25
CA PHE A 31 -11.41 9.66 10.54
C PHE A 31 -10.09 10.43 10.51
N ILE A 32 -9.85 11.23 11.55
CA ILE A 32 -8.61 11.99 11.72
C ILE A 32 -7.88 11.42 12.91
N LEU A 33 -6.66 10.91 12.66
CA LEU A 33 -5.76 10.41 13.68
C LEU A 33 -4.68 11.44 13.96
N LYS A 34 -4.35 11.65 15.24
CA LYS A 34 -3.32 12.60 15.68
C LYS A 34 -2.46 11.95 16.76
N ASN A 35 -1.16 12.27 16.75
CA ASN A 35 -0.26 11.90 17.82
C ASN A 35 0.26 13.14 18.57
N THR A 36 0.98 12.92 19.67
CA THR A 36 1.52 14.00 20.52
C THR A 36 2.71 14.72 19.86
N LYS A 37 3.28 14.20 18.78
CA LYS A 37 4.40 14.78 18.01
C LYS A 37 3.93 15.67 16.86
N GLY A 38 2.61 15.80 16.65
CA GLY A 38 2.01 16.66 15.64
C GLY A 38 1.78 16.01 14.27
N MET A 39 2.06 14.74 14.10
CA MET A 39 1.66 14.01 12.90
C MET A 39 0.14 13.84 12.88
N GLU A 40 -0.46 14.04 11.71
CA GLU A 40 -1.87 13.80 11.47
C GLU A 40 -2.06 12.90 10.25
N VAL A 41 -2.98 11.94 10.37
CA VAL A 41 -3.38 11.06 9.27
C VAL A 41 -4.89 11.11 9.11
N ALA A 42 -5.36 11.37 7.88
CA ALA A 42 -6.76 11.32 7.52
C ALA A 42 -7.04 10.04 6.72
N VAL A 43 -8.08 9.30 7.11
CA VAL A 43 -8.49 8.06 6.45
C VAL A 43 -10.01 7.99 6.29
N THR A 44 -10.49 7.20 5.32
CA THR A 44 -11.91 6.84 5.18
C THR A 44 -12.09 5.34 5.29
N ASN A 45 -13.29 4.91 5.65
CA ASN A 45 -13.63 3.49 5.69
C ASN A 45 -14.04 2.90 4.33
N TYR A 46 -13.96 3.66 3.26
CA TYR A 46 -14.05 3.12 1.90
C TYR A 46 -12.67 2.66 1.45
N GLY A 47 -12.47 1.35 1.29
CA GLY A 47 -11.18 0.74 0.98
C GLY A 47 -10.08 1.03 2.01
N CYS A 48 -10.46 1.53 3.20
CA CYS A 48 -9.53 2.02 4.22
C CYS A 48 -8.49 2.99 3.64
N ALA A 49 -8.91 3.85 2.68
CA ALA A 49 -8.01 4.74 1.96
C ALA A 49 -7.38 5.77 2.90
N ILE A 50 -6.05 5.93 2.80
CA ILE A 50 -5.32 7.03 3.42
C ILE A 50 -5.46 8.25 2.50
N LEU A 51 -6.02 9.33 3.03
CA LEU A 51 -6.35 10.55 2.27
C LEU A 51 -5.26 11.60 2.42
N SER A 52 -4.59 11.61 3.57
CA SER A 52 -3.52 12.55 3.90
C SER A 52 -2.63 12.01 5.00
N ILE A 53 -1.33 12.30 4.90
CA ILE A 53 -0.33 12.13 5.97
C ILE A 53 0.40 13.46 6.10
N MET A 54 0.13 14.20 7.19
CA MET A 54 0.72 15.51 7.45
C MET A 54 1.94 15.36 8.35
N VAL A 55 3.12 15.68 7.80
CA VAL A 55 4.40 15.64 8.53
C VAL A 55 5.24 16.88 8.24
N PRO A 56 6.05 17.37 9.21
CA PRO A 56 6.89 18.55 9.02
C PRO A 56 8.11 18.25 8.14
N ASP A 57 8.63 19.27 7.47
CA ASP A 57 9.96 19.28 6.85
C ASP A 57 11.04 19.74 7.87
N LYS A 58 12.29 19.82 7.43
CA LYS A 58 13.44 20.31 8.24
C LYS A 58 13.30 21.74 8.77
N ASN A 59 12.34 22.53 8.26
CA ASN A 59 12.01 23.88 8.74
C ASN A 59 10.75 23.90 9.61
N GLY A 60 10.16 22.73 9.92
CA GLY A 60 8.91 22.60 10.67
C GLY A 60 7.64 22.88 9.86
N LYS A 61 7.73 23.05 8.54
CA LYS A 61 6.58 23.27 7.67
C LYS A 61 5.90 21.94 7.34
N TYR A 62 4.62 21.81 7.69
CA TYR A 62 3.82 20.63 7.38
C TYR A 62 3.44 20.58 5.89
N ALA A 63 3.45 19.36 5.34
CA ALA A 63 2.87 19.06 4.04
C ALA A 63 2.26 17.65 4.06
N ASN A 64 1.27 17.44 3.20
CA ASN A 64 0.77 16.11 2.90
C ASN A 64 1.80 15.37 2.04
N VAL A 65 2.19 14.18 2.46
CA VAL A 65 3.23 13.36 1.78
C VAL A 65 2.66 12.10 1.13
N ILE A 66 1.34 11.99 1.00
CA ILE A 66 0.67 10.87 0.33
C ILE A 66 -0.37 11.39 -0.66
N LEU A 67 -0.48 10.77 -1.83
CA LEU A 67 -1.51 11.10 -2.80
C LEU A 67 -2.87 10.64 -2.27
N GLY A 68 -3.87 11.52 -2.35
CA GLY A 68 -5.22 11.24 -1.89
C GLY A 68 -6.26 12.18 -2.52
N HIS A 69 -7.51 11.98 -2.15
CA HIS A 69 -8.64 12.76 -2.60
C HIS A 69 -9.29 13.53 -1.45
N ASP A 70 -10.08 14.56 -1.78
CA ASP A 70 -10.75 15.45 -0.82
C ASP A 70 -12.25 15.18 -0.65
N SER A 71 -12.78 14.17 -1.33
CA SER A 71 -14.17 13.72 -1.17
C SER A 71 -14.33 12.24 -1.46
N ILE A 72 -15.38 11.63 -0.90
CA ILE A 72 -15.70 10.23 -1.13
C ILE A 72 -16.07 9.96 -2.61
N ASP A 73 -16.67 10.92 -3.30
CA ASP A 73 -16.96 10.76 -4.72
C ASP A 73 -15.72 10.71 -5.58
N HIS A 74 -14.68 11.49 -5.24
CA HIS A 74 -13.39 11.41 -5.90
C HIS A 74 -12.65 10.10 -5.59
N VAL A 75 -12.74 9.58 -4.36
CA VAL A 75 -12.17 8.26 -4.00
C VAL A 75 -12.83 7.15 -4.83
N ILE A 76 -14.16 7.10 -4.89
CA ILE A 76 -14.92 6.06 -5.62
C ILE A 76 -14.63 6.10 -7.12
N ASN A 77 -14.53 7.30 -7.70
CA ASN A 77 -14.35 7.51 -9.12
C ASN A 77 -12.89 7.77 -9.53
N SER A 78 -11.93 7.48 -8.65
CA SER A 78 -10.52 7.70 -8.93
C SER A 78 -10.08 6.97 -10.20
N PRO A 79 -9.36 7.63 -11.13
CA PRO A 79 -8.71 6.95 -12.27
C PRO A 79 -7.69 5.90 -11.83
N GLU A 80 -7.09 6.08 -10.64
CA GLU A 80 -6.26 5.09 -9.95
C GLU A 80 -7.07 4.49 -8.79
N PRO A 81 -7.74 3.34 -8.99
CA PRO A 81 -8.65 2.78 -7.99
C PRO A 81 -7.94 2.27 -6.72
N PHE A 82 -6.64 2.10 -6.78
CA PHE A 82 -5.83 1.61 -5.67
C PHE A 82 -5.15 2.76 -4.88
N LEU A 83 -5.46 4.01 -5.22
CA LEU A 83 -4.79 5.17 -4.66
C LEU A 83 -4.84 5.18 -3.13
N SER A 84 -3.72 4.82 -2.52
CA SER A 84 -3.50 4.77 -1.07
C SER A 84 -4.53 3.96 -0.28
N THR A 85 -5.08 2.89 -0.90
CA THR A 85 -6.07 1.99 -0.31
C THR A 85 -5.45 0.72 0.26
N THR A 86 -6.24 -0.02 1.06
CA THR A 86 -5.95 -1.41 1.41
C THR A 86 -6.25 -2.32 0.24
N ILE A 87 -5.36 -3.25 -0.05
CA ILE A 87 -5.40 -4.17 -1.17
C ILE A 87 -5.60 -5.60 -0.67
N GLY A 88 -6.46 -6.35 -1.35
CA GLY A 88 -6.76 -7.76 -1.07
C GLY A 88 -7.99 -8.24 -1.87
N ARG A 89 -8.41 -9.52 -1.70
CA ARG A 89 -7.89 -10.54 -0.79
C ARG A 89 -6.43 -10.90 -1.03
N TYR A 90 -5.98 -10.87 -2.31
CA TYR A 90 -4.60 -11.11 -2.70
C TYR A 90 -4.02 -9.88 -3.41
N GLY A 91 -3.07 -9.22 -2.76
CA GLY A 91 -2.32 -8.10 -3.30
C GLY A 91 -1.36 -8.55 -4.40
N ASN A 92 -1.16 -7.67 -5.39
CA ASN A 92 -0.40 -7.92 -6.60
C ASN A 92 -1.05 -8.97 -7.52
N ARG A 93 -0.29 -9.58 -8.44
CA ARG A 93 -0.82 -10.41 -9.54
C ARG A 93 -0.90 -11.89 -9.22
N ILE A 94 -1.93 -12.53 -9.81
CA ILE A 94 -2.02 -13.99 -9.96
C ILE A 94 -2.13 -14.28 -11.46
N ALA A 95 -1.21 -15.10 -11.97
CA ALA A 95 -1.09 -15.43 -13.39
C ALA A 95 -2.38 -16.05 -13.93
N LYS A 96 -2.87 -15.52 -15.04
CA LYS A 96 -4.09 -16.00 -15.74
C LYS A 96 -5.34 -16.01 -14.86
N GLY A 97 -5.31 -15.34 -13.69
CA GLY A 97 -6.36 -15.36 -12.70
C GLY A 97 -6.70 -16.76 -12.20
N LYS A 98 -5.72 -17.66 -12.09
CA LYS A 98 -5.93 -19.04 -11.67
C LYS A 98 -4.88 -19.49 -10.68
N PHE A 99 -5.32 -20.31 -9.72
CA PHE A 99 -4.42 -21.04 -8.84
C PHE A 99 -5.06 -22.37 -8.41
N THR A 100 -4.22 -23.31 -7.99
CA THR A 100 -4.68 -24.58 -7.44
C THR A 100 -4.38 -24.66 -5.96
N LEU A 101 -5.39 -24.94 -5.15
CA LEU A 101 -5.27 -25.13 -3.71
C LEU A 101 -5.83 -26.50 -3.32
N PHE A 102 -4.99 -27.36 -2.73
CA PHE A 102 -5.34 -28.75 -2.36
C PHE A 102 -5.99 -29.58 -3.48
N GLY A 103 -5.57 -29.34 -4.74
CA GLY A 103 -6.07 -30.08 -5.92
C GLY A 103 -7.34 -29.50 -6.53
N GLU A 104 -7.92 -28.45 -5.97
CA GLU A 104 -9.04 -27.69 -6.53
C GLU A 104 -8.53 -26.44 -7.25
N GLU A 105 -8.91 -26.27 -8.53
CA GLU A 105 -8.60 -25.06 -9.31
C GLU A 105 -9.61 -23.95 -8.98
N HIS A 106 -9.11 -22.74 -8.72
CA HIS A 106 -9.89 -21.54 -8.49
C HIS A 106 -9.63 -20.53 -9.59
N GLU A 107 -10.71 -19.92 -10.10
CA GLU A 107 -10.67 -18.91 -11.14
C GLU A 107 -11.04 -17.54 -10.55
N LEU A 108 -10.17 -16.55 -10.76
CA LEU A 108 -10.33 -15.17 -10.32
C LEU A 108 -10.74 -14.27 -11.48
N THR A 109 -11.30 -13.11 -11.17
CA THR A 109 -11.59 -12.08 -12.16
C THR A 109 -10.31 -11.61 -12.86
N ILE A 110 -10.31 -11.66 -14.20
CA ILE A 110 -9.25 -11.10 -15.06
C ILE A 110 -9.48 -9.59 -15.21
N ASN A 111 -8.46 -8.79 -14.84
CA ASN A 111 -8.60 -7.33 -14.80
C ASN A 111 -7.31 -6.57 -15.17
N ASN A 112 -6.21 -7.27 -15.47
CA ASN A 112 -4.94 -6.68 -15.86
C ASN A 112 -4.29 -7.52 -16.96
N GLY A 113 -4.57 -7.19 -18.23
CA GLY A 113 -4.17 -8.03 -19.35
C GLY A 113 -4.75 -9.44 -19.19
N PRO A 114 -3.90 -10.50 -19.21
CA PRO A 114 -4.37 -11.88 -19.01
C PRO A 114 -4.46 -12.27 -17.52
N ASN A 115 -4.15 -11.38 -16.58
CA ASN A 115 -3.95 -11.72 -15.16
C ASN A 115 -5.02 -11.11 -14.24
N SER A 116 -5.10 -11.62 -13.02
CA SER A 116 -5.79 -10.97 -11.90
C SER A 116 -4.81 -10.07 -11.16
N LEU A 117 -5.25 -8.85 -10.78
CA LEU A 117 -4.49 -7.86 -10.04
C LEU A 117 -5.32 -7.27 -8.91
N HIS A 118 -4.84 -7.35 -7.67
CA HIS A 118 -5.37 -6.67 -6.49
C HIS A 118 -6.84 -6.96 -6.14
N GLY A 119 -7.42 -8.08 -6.62
CA GLY A 119 -8.82 -8.44 -6.35
C GLY A 119 -9.85 -7.47 -6.96
N ARG A 120 -9.52 -6.76 -8.07
CA ARG A 120 -10.45 -5.84 -8.77
C ARG A 120 -11.46 -6.65 -9.61
N PRO A 121 -12.69 -6.14 -9.88
CA PRO A 121 -13.14 -4.76 -9.63
C PRO A 121 -13.70 -4.50 -8.24
N THR A 122 -14.06 -5.52 -7.48
CA THR A 122 -14.82 -5.38 -6.24
C THR A 122 -14.11 -5.93 -5.01
N GLY A 123 -12.79 -5.96 -5.02
CA GLY A 123 -11.97 -6.34 -3.88
C GLY A 123 -12.08 -5.36 -2.70
N VAL A 124 -11.33 -5.62 -1.66
CA VAL A 124 -11.43 -4.90 -0.37
C VAL A 124 -11.23 -3.38 -0.48
N HIS A 125 -10.47 -2.92 -1.51
CA HIS A 125 -10.26 -1.50 -1.82
C HIS A 125 -11.53 -0.76 -2.26
N ALA A 126 -12.53 -1.47 -2.79
CA ALA A 126 -13.79 -0.93 -3.30
C ALA A 126 -14.98 -1.24 -2.37
N ARG A 127 -14.74 -1.43 -1.09
CA ARG A 127 -15.73 -1.79 -0.08
C ARG A 127 -15.80 -0.76 1.02
N VAL A 128 -17.02 -0.60 1.59
CA VAL A 128 -17.22 0.14 2.83
C VAL A 128 -17.00 -0.82 3.99
N TRP A 129 -15.97 -0.57 4.80
CA TRP A 129 -15.65 -1.33 5.99
C TRP A 129 -16.42 -0.79 7.20
N ASP A 130 -16.74 -1.66 8.15
CA ASP A 130 -17.26 -1.23 9.44
C ASP A 130 -16.09 -0.65 10.26
N ALA A 131 -16.23 0.57 10.74
CA ALA A 131 -15.14 1.32 11.36
C ALA A 131 -15.48 1.75 12.78
N VAL A 132 -14.49 1.67 13.68
CA VAL A 132 -14.57 2.17 15.06
C VAL A 132 -13.30 2.95 15.34
N GLN A 133 -13.41 4.27 15.57
CA GLN A 133 -12.30 5.04 16.12
C GLN A 133 -12.22 4.76 17.63
N ILE A 134 -11.12 4.17 18.07
CA ILE A 134 -10.90 3.71 19.45
C ILE A 134 -10.48 4.87 20.32
N ASP A 135 -9.55 5.70 19.81
CA ASP A 135 -9.05 6.91 20.46
C ASP A 135 -8.58 7.92 19.41
N GLU A 136 -7.92 9.01 19.83
CA GLU A 136 -7.43 10.07 18.93
C GLU A 136 -6.35 9.60 17.94
N SER A 137 -5.68 8.49 18.22
CA SER A 137 -4.56 7.96 17.44
C SER A 137 -4.88 6.64 16.72
N THR A 138 -6.03 6.01 16.99
CA THR A 138 -6.32 4.64 16.56
C THR A 138 -7.72 4.49 15.97
N VAL A 139 -7.80 3.89 14.77
CA VAL A 139 -9.05 3.46 14.15
C VAL A 139 -8.93 2.01 13.70
N GLN A 140 -9.97 1.22 13.96
CA GLN A 140 -10.09 -0.18 13.57
C GLN A 140 -11.18 -0.33 12.51
N PHE A 141 -10.92 -1.15 11.52
CA PHE A 141 -11.81 -1.49 10.41
C PHE A 141 -12.04 -2.99 10.37
N ASN A 142 -13.28 -3.40 10.07
CA ASN A 142 -13.65 -4.80 9.97
C ASN A 142 -14.40 -5.02 8.64
N TYR A 143 -14.07 -6.11 7.96
CA TYR A 143 -14.72 -6.52 6.73
C TYR A 143 -14.78 -8.05 6.64
N VAL A 144 -15.89 -8.57 6.13
CA VAL A 144 -16.03 -9.98 5.78
C VAL A 144 -16.07 -10.09 4.27
N SER A 145 -15.01 -10.66 3.68
CA SER A 145 -14.97 -11.03 2.28
C SER A 145 -15.61 -12.39 2.13
N ALA A 146 -16.80 -12.45 1.50
CA ALA A 146 -17.62 -13.65 1.41
C ALA A 146 -16.97 -14.76 0.55
N ASP A 147 -17.34 -16.02 0.82
CA ASP A 147 -16.95 -17.17 -0.03
C ASP A 147 -17.34 -16.90 -1.50
N GLY A 148 -16.37 -17.03 -2.40
CA GLY A 148 -16.52 -16.74 -3.83
C GLY A 148 -16.38 -15.28 -4.22
N GLU A 149 -16.14 -14.32 -3.30
CA GLU A 149 -15.86 -12.94 -3.67
C GLU A 149 -14.60 -12.88 -4.54
N GLU A 150 -14.71 -12.26 -5.73
CA GLU A 150 -13.68 -12.23 -6.78
C GLU A 150 -13.10 -13.61 -7.17
N GLY A 151 -13.79 -14.71 -6.82
CA GLY A 151 -13.39 -16.08 -7.08
C GLY A 151 -12.58 -16.76 -5.97
N PHE A 152 -12.30 -16.07 -4.87
CA PHE A 152 -11.55 -16.65 -3.76
C PHE A 152 -12.44 -17.55 -2.87
N PRO A 153 -11.95 -18.75 -2.46
CA PRO A 153 -12.69 -19.64 -1.59
C PRO A 153 -12.71 -19.18 -0.13
N GLY A 154 -13.79 -19.51 0.56
CA GLY A 154 -14.00 -19.29 2.00
C GLY A 154 -14.42 -17.87 2.35
N ASN A 155 -15.12 -17.74 3.48
CA ASN A 155 -15.34 -16.44 4.11
C ASN A 155 -14.05 -16.03 4.82
N LEU A 156 -13.57 -14.82 4.52
CA LEU A 156 -12.42 -14.24 5.18
C LEU A 156 -12.88 -13.06 6.05
N GLU A 157 -12.75 -13.22 7.36
CA GLU A 157 -12.96 -12.14 8.33
C GLU A 157 -11.66 -11.35 8.48
N VAL A 158 -11.68 -10.07 8.14
CA VAL A 158 -10.50 -9.19 8.19
C VAL A 158 -10.71 -8.10 9.21
N GLU A 159 -9.76 -7.96 10.12
CA GLU A 159 -9.58 -6.80 10.99
C GLU A 159 -8.32 -6.05 10.55
N MET A 160 -8.44 -4.74 10.40
CA MET A 160 -7.32 -3.86 10.08
C MET A 160 -7.31 -2.68 11.03
N THR A 161 -6.14 -2.31 11.53
CA THR A 161 -5.98 -1.18 12.44
C THR A 161 -4.95 -0.20 11.90
N TYR A 162 -5.32 1.09 11.85
CA TYR A 162 -4.38 2.20 11.74
C TYR A 162 -4.13 2.78 13.14
N ARG A 163 -2.85 2.88 13.53
CA ARG A 163 -2.44 3.48 14.78
C ARG A 163 -1.26 4.42 14.58
N LEU A 164 -1.39 5.66 15.05
CA LEU A 164 -0.26 6.57 15.20
C LEU A 164 0.44 6.33 16.53
N GLU A 165 1.76 6.16 16.46
CA GLU A 165 2.57 6.05 17.67
C GLU A 165 2.71 7.43 18.34
N ASN A 166 2.51 7.48 19.67
CA ASN A 166 2.51 8.75 20.39
C ASN A 166 3.88 9.39 20.52
N GLU A 167 4.94 8.60 20.67
CA GLU A 167 6.29 9.09 20.96
C GLU A 167 7.14 9.35 19.71
N VAL A 168 6.67 8.89 18.53
CA VAL A 168 7.35 9.04 17.25
C VAL A 168 6.32 9.29 16.15
N ASN A 169 6.72 9.96 15.07
CA ASN A 169 5.86 10.15 13.90
C ASN A 169 5.84 8.85 13.08
N ALA A 170 5.04 7.89 13.47
CA ALA A 170 4.91 6.61 12.79
C ALA A 170 3.44 6.18 12.68
N LEU A 171 3.07 5.71 11.50
CA LEU A 171 1.80 5.04 11.23
C LEU A 171 2.04 3.54 11.19
N THR A 172 1.47 2.84 12.15
CA THR A 172 1.42 1.38 12.18
C THR A 172 0.13 0.91 11.52
N ILE A 173 0.27 -0.03 10.60
CA ILE A 173 -0.82 -0.75 9.94
C ILE A 173 -0.73 -2.20 10.39
N GLU A 174 -1.78 -2.70 11.02
CA GLU A 174 -1.87 -4.10 11.45
C GLU A 174 -3.06 -4.77 10.77
N TYR A 175 -2.83 -5.93 10.17
CA TYR A 175 -3.86 -6.79 9.61
C TYR A 175 -3.93 -8.08 10.39
N ARG A 176 -5.17 -8.55 10.65
CA ARG A 176 -5.49 -9.89 11.15
C ARG A 176 -6.60 -10.46 10.29
N ALA A 177 -6.51 -11.75 9.99
CA ALA A 177 -7.61 -12.41 9.30
C ALA A 177 -7.73 -13.87 9.67
N THR A 178 -8.97 -14.37 9.68
CA THR A 178 -9.32 -15.78 9.84
C THR A 178 -10.26 -16.23 8.73
N THR A 179 -10.30 -17.53 8.48
CA THR A 179 -11.15 -18.11 7.42
C THR A 179 -11.86 -19.38 7.89
N ASP A 180 -13.01 -19.65 7.28
CA ASP A 180 -13.77 -20.91 7.49
C ASP A 180 -13.42 -22.02 6.47
N LYS A 181 -12.68 -21.67 5.39
CA LYS A 181 -12.24 -22.59 4.34
C LYS A 181 -10.81 -22.20 3.91
N ALA A 182 -10.00 -23.18 3.50
CA ALA A 182 -8.67 -22.90 2.98
C ALA A 182 -8.72 -21.88 1.84
N THR A 183 -7.90 -20.84 1.94
CA THR A 183 -7.84 -19.75 0.97
C THR A 183 -6.42 -19.20 0.84
N VAL A 184 -6.20 -18.22 -0.03
CA VAL A 184 -4.94 -17.47 -0.13
C VAL A 184 -5.18 -16.03 0.30
N VAL A 185 -4.25 -15.50 1.10
CA VAL A 185 -4.32 -14.13 1.65
C VAL A 185 -3.00 -13.43 1.44
N ASN A 186 -3.06 -12.21 0.94
CA ASN A 186 -1.93 -11.29 0.82
C ASN A 186 -2.47 -9.86 0.90
N LEU A 187 -2.61 -9.33 2.11
CA LEU A 187 -3.09 -7.97 2.33
C LEU A 187 -1.92 -6.99 2.29
N THR A 188 -2.12 -5.82 1.71
CA THR A 188 -1.11 -4.75 1.71
C THR A 188 -1.77 -3.38 1.66
N ASN A 189 -1.00 -2.32 1.93
CA ASN A 189 -1.42 -0.94 1.70
C ASN A 189 -0.67 -0.38 0.49
N HIS A 190 -1.42 0.19 -0.45
CA HIS A 190 -0.87 0.75 -1.69
C HIS A 190 -0.63 2.27 -1.55
N GLY A 191 0.08 2.66 -0.48
CA GLY A 191 0.39 4.08 -0.21
C GLY A 191 1.25 4.70 -1.30
N PHE A 192 0.75 5.76 -1.94
CA PHE A 192 1.46 6.54 -2.96
C PHE A 192 2.15 7.74 -2.30
N PHE A 193 3.40 7.59 -1.91
CA PHE A 193 4.15 8.61 -1.16
C PHE A 193 4.88 9.59 -2.06
N ASN A 194 4.94 10.86 -1.64
CA ASN A 194 5.85 11.88 -2.17
C ASN A 194 6.33 12.78 -1.03
N LEU A 195 7.57 12.59 -0.59
CA LEU A 195 8.13 13.29 0.56
C LEU A 195 8.43 14.78 0.31
N ALA A 196 8.46 15.22 -0.96
CA ALA A 196 8.53 16.63 -1.30
C ALA A 196 7.25 17.40 -0.94
N GLY A 197 6.13 16.66 -0.82
CA GLY A 197 4.80 17.19 -0.55
C GLY A 197 3.94 17.27 -1.81
N ILE A 198 2.63 17.16 -1.60
CA ILE A 198 1.63 17.17 -2.66
C ILE A 198 1.37 18.62 -3.10
N SER A 199 1.31 18.86 -4.41
CA SER A 199 1.12 20.18 -5.02
C SER A 199 0.52 20.10 -6.42
N ASN A 200 0.46 21.23 -7.13
CA ASN A 200 -0.04 21.31 -8.50
C ASN A 200 1.01 21.96 -9.44
N PRO A 201 1.67 21.18 -10.33
CA PRO A 201 1.70 19.71 -10.31
C PRO A 201 2.53 19.16 -9.14
N THR A 202 2.20 17.96 -8.69
CA THR A 202 3.05 17.24 -7.72
C THR A 202 4.38 16.88 -8.40
N PRO A 203 5.53 17.16 -7.78
CA PRO A 203 6.83 16.87 -8.39
C PRO A 203 7.04 15.37 -8.56
N THR A 204 7.95 14.97 -9.46
CA THR A 204 8.33 13.56 -9.58
C THR A 204 9.20 13.14 -8.39
N VAL A 205 9.17 11.83 -8.06
CA VAL A 205 10.02 11.23 -7.02
C VAL A 205 11.44 10.90 -7.51
N ASN A 206 11.82 11.36 -8.70
CA ASN A 206 13.12 11.04 -9.30
C ASN A 206 14.31 11.43 -8.41
N ASN A 207 14.18 12.50 -7.63
CA ASN A 207 15.23 12.96 -6.71
C ASN A 207 15.15 12.30 -5.32
N HIS A 208 14.13 11.50 -5.05
CA HIS A 208 14.06 10.76 -3.79
C HIS A 208 15.18 9.73 -3.74
N ILE A 209 15.86 9.68 -2.61
CA ILE A 209 16.97 8.75 -2.34
C ILE A 209 16.37 7.54 -1.63
N VAL A 210 16.60 6.35 -2.18
CA VAL A 210 16.03 5.09 -1.68
C VAL A 210 17.14 4.12 -1.28
N THR A 211 16.94 3.40 -0.17
CA THR A 211 17.62 2.16 0.13
C THR A 211 16.62 1.04 0.38
N ILE A 212 16.94 -0.19 -0.01
CA ILE A 212 16.10 -1.38 0.25
C ILE A 212 16.99 -2.47 0.84
N ASN A 213 16.57 -3.04 1.97
CA ASN A 213 17.29 -4.12 2.64
C ASN A 213 17.00 -5.48 1.97
N ALA A 214 17.48 -5.65 0.75
CA ALA A 214 17.28 -6.85 -0.05
C ALA A 214 18.47 -7.12 -0.97
N ASP A 215 18.98 -8.36 -0.95
CA ASP A 215 20.03 -8.83 -1.87
C ASP A 215 19.44 -9.40 -3.15
N PHE A 216 18.12 -9.66 -3.18
CA PHE A 216 17.44 -10.31 -4.28
C PHE A 216 16.09 -9.62 -4.58
N TYR A 217 15.58 -9.87 -5.78
CA TYR A 217 14.24 -9.48 -6.22
C TYR A 217 13.64 -10.60 -7.10
N THR A 218 12.35 -10.53 -7.37
CA THR A 218 11.66 -11.46 -8.27
C THR A 218 11.54 -10.83 -9.67
N PRO A 219 12.30 -11.29 -10.68
CA PRO A 219 12.15 -10.82 -12.06
C PRO A 219 10.76 -11.12 -12.62
N ILE A 220 10.26 -10.20 -13.44
CA ILE A 220 8.95 -10.30 -14.09
C ILE A 220 9.09 -10.57 -15.59
N ASP A 221 8.03 -11.13 -16.18
CA ASP A 221 7.84 -11.22 -17.62
C ASP A 221 7.17 -9.95 -18.19
N GLU A 222 6.88 -9.95 -19.50
CA GLU A 222 6.26 -8.84 -20.23
C GLU A 222 4.82 -8.48 -19.79
N VAL A 223 4.17 -9.36 -19.02
CA VAL A 223 2.85 -9.12 -18.42
C VAL A 223 2.92 -8.98 -16.90
N SER A 224 4.12 -8.66 -16.40
CA SER A 224 4.43 -8.38 -14.99
C SER A 224 4.17 -9.55 -14.02
N ILE A 225 4.26 -10.80 -14.50
CA ILE A 225 4.20 -11.99 -13.66
C ILE A 225 5.62 -12.41 -13.28
N PRO A 226 5.91 -12.72 -11.99
CA PRO A 226 7.20 -13.27 -11.62
C PRO A 226 7.55 -14.54 -12.38
N THR A 227 8.76 -14.59 -12.94
CA THR A 227 9.25 -15.77 -13.70
C THR A 227 9.42 -17.00 -12.80
N GLY A 228 9.49 -16.81 -11.49
CA GLY A 228 9.85 -17.80 -10.48
C GLY A 228 11.32 -17.75 -10.08
N GLU A 229 12.14 -17.01 -10.80
CA GLU A 229 13.51 -16.74 -10.39
C GLU A 229 13.57 -15.80 -9.19
N ILE A 230 14.56 -16.00 -8.31
CA ILE A 230 14.99 -15.06 -7.28
C ILE A 230 16.38 -14.58 -7.70
N ALA A 231 16.44 -13.42 -8.33
CA ALA A 231 17.66 -12.87 -8.93
C ALA A 231 18.37 -11.89 -7.99
N LYS A 232 19.71 -11.86 -8.06
CA LYS A 232 20.51 -10.88 -7.32
C LYS A 232 20.28 -9.46 -7.84
N VAL A 233 20.22 -8.50 -6.92
CA VAL A 233 20.19 -7.07 -7.28
C VAL A 233 21.58 -6.58 -7.70
N GLU A 234 22.65 -7.20 -7.19
CA GLU A 234 24.05 -6.80 -7.37
C GLU A 234 24.42 -6.63 -8.84
N GLY A 235 25.01 -5.48 -9.17
CA GLY A 235 25.45 -5.17 -10.53
C GLY A 235 24.33 -4.85 -11.53
N THR A 236 23.11 -4.64 -11.03
CA THR A 236 21.93 -4.28 -11.85
C THR A 236 21.35 -2.93 -11.43
N PRO A 237 20.52 -2.28 -12.24
CA PRO A 237 19.78 -1.07 -11.82
C PRO A 237 18.81 -1.30 -10.65
N MET A 238 18.54 -2.56 -10.29
CA MET A 238 17.68 -2.93 -9.15
C MET A 238 18.42 -2.84 -7.80
N ASP A 239 19.74 -2.56 -7.77
CA ASP A 239 20.54 -2.55 -6.55
C ASP A 239 20.35 -1.26 -5.75
N PHE A 240 19.45 -1.29 -4.76
CA PHE A 240 19.22 -0.24 -3.77
C PHE A 240 19.78 -0.58 -2.38
N ARG A 241 20.73 -1.49 -2.27
CA ARG A 241 21.42 -1.78 -0.99
C ARG A 241 22.22 -0.59 -0.48
N ALA A 242 22.73 0.24 -1.37
CA ALA A 242 23.27 1.58 -1.08
C ALA A 242 22.27 2.67 -1.50
N PRO A 243 22.36 3.90 -0.93
CA PRO A 243 21.51 5.00 -1.30
C PRO A 243 21.67 5.40 -2.78
N HIS A 244 20.57 5.38 -3.54
CA HIS A 244 20.49 5.86 -4.92
C HIS A 244 19.26 6.72 -5.12
N THR A 245 19.35 7.73 -5.99
CA THR A 245 18.14 8.43 -6.41
C THR A 245 17.31 7.56 -7.35
N VAL A 246 15.98 7.65 -7.24
CA VAL A 246 15.06 6.89 -8.11
C VAL A 246 15.35 7.17 -9.59
N GLY A 247 15.55 8.43 -9.95
CA GLY A 247 15.77 8.86 -11.33
C GLY A 247 17.13 8.49 -11.93
N GLU A 248 18.11 8.07 -11.10
CA GLU A 248 19.47 7.79 -11.58
C GLU A 248 19.52 6.69 -12.63
N ARG A 249 18.70 5.65 -12.47
CA ARG A 249 18.75 4.44 -13.30
C ARG A 249 17.40 3.98 -13.83
N ILE A 250 16.30 4.68 -13.50
CA ILE A 250 14.93 4.26 -13.83
C ILE A 250 14.69 4.11 -15.33
N ASP A 251 15.43 4.83 -16.18
CA ASP A 251 15.33 4.81 -17.62
C ASP A 251 16.45 3.99 -18.29
N ASP A 252 17.21 3.21 -17.54
CA ASP A 252 18.24 2.31 -18.06
C ASP A 252 17.61 1.27 -19.01
N LYS A 253 18.39 0.88 -20.04
CA LYS A 253 17.99 -0.17 -20.99
C LYS A 253 18.13 -1.57 -20.38
N PHE A 254 17.56 -1.74 -19.19
CA PHE A 254 17.50 -3.00 -18.50
C PHE A 254 16.12 -3.62 -18.69
N GLN A 255 16.06 -4.90 -19.08
CA GLN A 255 14.80 -5.54 -19.48
C GLN A 255 13.70 -5.43 -18.43
N GLN A 256 14.03 -5.53 -17.16
CA GLN A 256 13.07 -5.44 -16.07
C GLN A 256 12.46 -4.04 -15.97
N LEU A 257 13.26 -2.98 -16.10
CA LEU A 257 12.77 -1.60 -16.13
C LEU A 257 11.90 -1.32 -17.36
N ILE A 258 12.20 -1.98 -18.50
CA ILE A 258 11.37 -1.89 -19.71
C ILE A 258 10.01 -2.55 -19.45
N PHE A 259 9.97 -3.74 -18.82
CA PHE A 259 8.72 -4.44 -18.51
C PHE A 259 7.86 -3.69 -17.49
N GLY A 260 8.47 -3.13 -16.44
CA GLY A 260 7.79 -2.34 -15.41
C GLY A 260 7.50 -0.88 -15.81
N ALA A 261 7.96 -0.41 -16.98
CA ALA A 261 7.96 1.01 -17.38
C ALA A 261 8.66 1.91 -16.34
N GLY A 262 9.60 1.37 -15.60
CA GLY A 262 10.29 1.88 -14.44
C GLY A 262 10.38 0.81 -13.35
N TYR A 263 10.46 1.20 -12.08
CA TYR A 263 10.40 0.23 -10.99
C TYR A 263 8.94 -0.18 -10.75
N ASP A 264 8.69 -1.49 -10.79
CA ASP A 264 7.45 -2.17 -10.42
C ASP A 264 7.78 -3.64 -10.08
N HIS A 265 8.58 -3.84 -9.01
CA HIS A 265 9.18 -5.13 -8.71
C HIS A 265 9.14 -5.45 -7.22
N CYS A 266 8.96 -6.73 -6.91
CA CYS A 266 9.01 -7.24 -5.55
C CYS A 266 10.46 -7.58 -5.17
N TYR A 267 10.96 -6.94 -4.11
CA TYR A 267 12.23 -7.20 -3.48
C TYR A 267 12.08 -8.26 -2.39
N VAL A 268 13.01 -9.21 -2.35
CA VAL A 268 13.09 -10.26 -1.33
C VAL A 268 13.85 -9.71 -0.15
N LEU A 269 13.16 -9.40 0.94
CA LEU A 269 13.74 -8.73 2.10
C LEU A 269 14.72 -9.63 2.85
N ASN A 270 15.82 -9.04 3.30
CA ASN A 270 16.74 -9.67 4.23
C ASN A 270 16.11 -9.64 5.63
N LYS A 271 15.50 -10.76 6.03
CA LYS A 271 14.83 -10.90 7.34
C LYS A 271 15.77 -11.51 8.36
N MET A 272 15.74 -11.01 9.60
CA MET A 272 16.46 -11.64 10.72
C MET A 272 15.83 -13.00 11.05
N GLU A 273 14.49 -13.02 11.12
CA GLU A 273 13.68 -14.24 11.29
C GLU A 273 12.39 -14.08 10.47
N SER A 274 11.79 -15.20 10.09
CA SER A 274 10.49 -15.16 9.40
C SER A 274 9.44 -14.47 10.27
N GLY A 275 8.75 -13.46 9.72
CA GLY A 275 7.72 -12.71 10.44
C GLY A 275 8.26 -11.66 11.43
N SER A 276 9.59 -11.44 11.54
CA SER A 276 10.13 -10.34 12.35
C SER A 276 9.80 -8.98 11.74
N LEU A 277 9.58 -7.97 12.59
CA LEU A 277 9.37 -6.59 12.15
C LEU A 277 10.72 -5.93 11.90
N ASP A 278 11.20 -5.97 10.65
CA ASP A 278 12.50 -5.46 10.26
C ASP A 278 12.40 -4.26 9.32
N LEU A 279 13.45 -3.45 9.26
CA LEU A 279 13.59 -2.37 8.28
C LEU A 279 13.67 -2.97 6.87
N ALA A 280 12.68 -2.62 6.04
CA ALA A 280 12.58 -3.03 4.64
C ALA A 280 13.23 -2.01 3.70
N ALA A 281 12.91 -0.73 3.89
CA ALA A 281 13.37 0.33 3.01
C ALA A 281 13.47 1.67 3.74
N THR A 282 14.26 2.59 3.17
CA THR A 282 14.24 4.02 3.51
C THR A 282 14.01 4.84 2.26
N CYS A 283 13.31 5.95 2.40
CA CYS A 283 13.12 6.92 1.35
C CYS A 283 13.34 8.33 1.93
N LYS A 284 14.09 9.17 1.21
CA LYS A 284 14.39 10.54 1.65
C LYS A 284 14.18 11.50 0.50
N ASP A 285 13.54 12.63 0.77
CA ASP A 285 13.56 13.79 -0.12
C ASP A 285 14.64 14.78 0.35
N PRO A 286 15.69 15.04 -0.44
CA PRO A 286 16.79 15.89 -0.02
C PRO A 286 16.42 17.38 0.12
N GLU A 287 15.37 17.85 -0.58
CA GLU A 287 14.95 19.25 -0.50
C GLU A 287 14.21 19.55 0.80
N SER A 288 13.19 18.78 1.12
CA SER A 288 12.42 18.95 2.35
C SER A 288 13.16 18.41 3.58
N GLY A 289 14.11 17.50 3.38
CA GLY A 289 14.78 16.75 4.44
C GLY A 289 13.91 15.67 5.08
N ARG A 290 12.69 15.41 4.57
CA ARG A 290 11.82 14.34 5.09
C ARG A 290 12.41 12.97 4.76
N ILE A 291 12.33 12.09 5.74
CA ILE A 291 12.77 10.70 5.67
C ILE A 291 11.58 9.83 6.05
N MET A 292 11.37 8.75 5.30
CA MET A 292 10.44 7.67 5.64
C MET A 292 11.21 6.37 5.77
N GLU A 293 11.06 5.68 6.89
CA GLU A 293 11.53 4.31 7.12
C GLU A 293 10.31 3.38 7.04
N VAL A 294 10.45 2.29 6.31
CA VAL A 294 9.41 1.26 6.14
C VAL A 294 9.85 -0.01 6.86
N TYR A 295 9.09 -0.42 7.86
CA TYR A 295 9.30 -1.69 8.56
C TYR A 295 8.15 -2.62 8.25
N THR A 296 8.41 -3.93 8.15
CA THR A 296 7.35 -4.92 7.93
C THR A 296 7.71 -6.29 8.45
N THR A 297 6.67 -7.08 8.75
CA THR A 297 6.77 -8.52 9.02
C THR A 297 6.77 -9.37 7.75
N GLU A 298 6.43 -8.79 6.59
CA GLU A 298 6.35 -9.50 5.32
C GLU A 298 7.72 -9.89 4.75
N ALA A 299 7.72 -10.93 3.90
CA ALA A 299 8.92 -11.44 3.24
C ALA A 299 9.38 -10.58 2.05
N GLY A 300 8.51 -9.77 1.50
CA GLY A 300 8.77 -8.92 0.34
C GLY A 300 8.24 -7.50 0.48
N VAL A 301 8.78 -6.62 -0.36
CA VAL A 301 8.25 -5.28 -0.59
C VAL A 301 8.26 -4.98 -2.08
N GLN A 302 7.09 -4.60 -2.61
CA GLN A 302 6.99 -4.07 -3.97
C GLN A 302 7.46 -2.62 -3.96
N LEU A 303 8.42 -2.30 -4.82
CA LEU A 303 8.77 -0.93 -5.16
C LEU A 303 8.05 -0.56 -6.46
N TYR A 304 7.15 0.42 -6.39
CA TYR A 304 6.45 0.97 -7.54
C TYR A 304 6.61 2.50 -7.59
N THR A 305 6.96 3.04 -8.74
CA THR A 305 7.31 4.47 -8.88
C THR A 305 6.24 5.31 -9.59
N GLY A 306 4.97 4.91 -9.47
CA GLY A 306 3.86 5.69 -10.02
C GLY A 306 3.92 5.84 -11.55
N ASN A 307 4.44 4.84 -12.26
CA ASN A 307 4.75 4.90 -13.69
C ASN A 307 3.52 5.15 -14.57
N TRP A 308 2.34 4.73 -14.11
CA TRP A 308 1.08 4.80 -14.85
C TRP A 308 0.16 5.94 -14.41
N LEU A 309 0.59 6.78 -13.46
CA LEU A 309 -0.13 8.01 -13.12
C LEU A 309 -0.19 8.93 -14.35
N ASN A 310 -1.35 9.55 -14.60
CA ASN A 310 -1.63 10.22 -15.86
C ASN A 310 -2.03 11.70 -15.74
N GLY A 311 -1.74 12.32 -14.59
CA GLY A 311 -1.99 13.74 -14.34
C GLY A 311 -3.41 14.04 -13.85
N PHE A 312 -4.15 13.06 -13.33
CA PHE A 312 -5.47 13.30 -12.76
C PHE A 312 -5.42 14.17 -11.51
N GLU A 313 -6.56 14.77 -11.17
CA GLU A 313 -6.71 15.68 -10.03
C GLU A 313 -6.92 14.89 -8.72
N GLY A 314 -6.22 15.33 -7.69
CA GLY A 314 -6.35 14.86 -6.31
C GLY A 314 -6.87 15.95 -5.35
N ALA A 315 -6.61 15.75 -4.07
CA ALA A 315 -7.05 16.68 -3.03
C ALA A 315 -6.53 18.11 -3.26
N HIS A 316 -7.41 19.09 -3.00
CA HIS A 316 -7.09 20.52 -3.05
C HIS A 316 -6.51 21.00 -4.39
N GLY A 317 -6.93 20.39 -5.50
CA GLY A 317 -6.49 20.75 -6.83
C GLY A 317 -5.07 20.30 -7.17
N ALA A 318 -4.47 19.43 -6.37
CA ALA A 318 -3.22 18.78 -6.73
C ALA A 318 -3.39 17.92 -7.99
N THR A 319 -2.32 17.75 -8.77
CA THR A 319 -2.34 16.85 -9.92
C THR A 319 -1.20 15.84 -9.83
N PHE A 320 -1.45 14.61 -10.31
CA PHE A 320 -0.56 13.48 -10.14
C PHE A 320 -0.01 12.98 -11.47
N PRO A 321 1.03 13.61 -12.02
CA PRO A 321 1.69 13.15 -13.24
C PRO A 321 2.44 11.83 -13.02
N ALA A 322 2.83 11.17 -14.10
CA ALA A 322 3.65 9.96 -14.03
C ALA A 322 4.90 10.19 -13.16
N ARG A 323 5.24 9.20 -12.35
CA ARG A 323 6.38 9.24 -11.42
C ARG A 323 6.27 10.33 -10.33
N SER A 324 5.07 10.79 -10.02
CA SER A 324 4.85 11.71 -8.89
C SER A 324 4.67 11.01 -7.54
N ALA A 325 4.80 9.70 -7.49
CA ALA A 325 4.74 8.95 -6.25
C ALA A 325 5.64 7.70 -6.26
N ILE A 326 5.96 7.24 -5.06
CA ILE A 326 6.65 5.99 -4.79
C ILE A 326 5.81 5.16 -3.81
N CYS A 327 5.64 3.87 -4.11
CA CYS A 327 4.95 2.92 -3.26
C CYS A 327 5.93 1.89 -2.70
N PHE A 328 5.76 1.54 -1.43
CA PHE A 328 6.43 0.43 -0.76
C PHE A 328 5.35 -0.49 -0.21
N GLU A 329 4.92 -1.46 -1.02
CA GLU A 329 3.85 -2.39 -0.67
C GLU A 329 4.46 -3.62 0.00
N ALA A 330 4.36 -3.68 1.32
CA ALA A 330 4.79 -4.85 2.08
C ALA A 330 3.83 -6.02 1.82
N GLN A 331 4.35 -7.14 1.34
CA GLN A 331 3.52 -8.23 0.82
C GLN A 331 4.27 -9.56 0.74
N CYS A 332 3.53 -10.65 0.59
CA CYS A 332 4.04 -11.90 0.05
C CYS A 332 4.46 -11.69 -1.43
N PHE A 333 5.27 -12.59 -1.99
CA PHE A 333 5.68 -12.43 -3.39
C PHE A 333 4.49 -12.57 -4.34
N PRO A 334 4.43 -11.77 -5.44
CA PRO A 334 3.36 -11.92 -6.43
C PRO A 334 3.31 -13.34 -7.00
N ASP A 335 2.11 -13.81 -7.36
CA ASP A 335 1.86 -15.13 -7.95
C ASP A 335 2.32 -16.33 -7.08
N THR A 336 2.52 -16.12 -5.78
CA THR A 336 2.96 -17.18 -4.84
C THR A 336 2.11 -18.45 -4.92
N PRO A 337 0.76 -18.41 -5.07
CA PRO A 337 -0.03 -19.63 -5.17
C PRO A 337 0.37 -20.55 -6.34
N ASN A 338 1.02 -19.99 -7.38
CA ASN A 338 1.51 -20.70 -8.55
C ASN A 338 3.03 -20.96 -8.51
N LYS A 339 3.71 -20.61 -7.44
CA LYS A 339 5.17 -20.71 -7.25
C LYS A 339 5.49 -21.48 -5.97
N PRO A 340 5.48 -22.81 -5.99
CA PRO A 340 5.58 -23.64 -4.76
C PRO A 340 6.86 -23.42 -3.93
N HIS A 341 7.89 -22.79 -4.48
CA HIS A 341 9.14 -22.46 -3.79
C HIS A 341 9.16 -21.05 -3.19
N PHE A 342 8.11 -20.25 -3.43
CA PHE A 342 7.91 -18.97 -2.76
C PHE A 342 7.28 -19.17 -1.36
N PRO A 343 7.39 -18.19 -0.44
CA PRO A 343 6.70 -18.26 0.84
C PRO A 343 5.19 -18.47 0.65
N SER A 344 4.57 -19.35 1.44
CA SER A 344 3.16 -19.67 1.30
C SER A 344 2.25 -18.48 1.67
N ALA A 345 1.23 -18.24 0.86
CA ALA A 345 0.14 -17.30 1.16
C ALA A 345 -1.16 -18.02 1.59
N THR A 346 -1.09 -19.33 1.84
CA THR A 346 -2.25 -20.15 2.22
C THR A 346 -2.62 -19.91 3.68
N LEU A 347 -3.90 -19.62 3.91
CA LEU A 347 -4.51 -19.56 5.24
C LEU A 347 -5.48 -20.73 5.40
N LEU A 348 -5.36 -21.47 6.49
CA LEU A 348 -6.23 -22.62 6.82
C LEU A 348 -7.25 -22.25 7.90
N PRO A 349 -8.41 -22.92 7.94
CA PRO A 349 -9.32 -22.82 9.07
C PRO A 349 -8.62 -23.15 10.39
N GLY A 350 -8.75 -22.25 11.36
CA GLY A 350 -8.09 -22.35 12.68
C GLY A 350 -6.74 -21.66 12.78
N ASP A 351 -6.14 -21.25 11.66
CA ASP A 351 -4.96 -20.39 11.66
C ASP A 351 -5.38 -18.91 11.60
N GLU A 352 -4.47 -18.02 12.01
CA GLU A 352 -4.62 -16.57 11.90
C GLU A 352 -3.54 -15.98 10.99
N TYR A 353 -3.96 -15.21 9.99
CA TYR A 353 -3.06 -14.34 9.22
C TYR A 353 -2.77 -13.09 10.03
N GLN A 354 -1.50 -12.71 10.13
CA GLN A 354 -1.07 -11.49 10.77
C GLN A 354 0.00 -10.79 9.92
N GLN A 355 -0.13 -9.47 9.77
CA GLN A 355 0.86 -8.64 9.09
C GLN A 355 0.95 -7.28 9.77
N ILE A 356 2.16 -6.77 9.95
CA ILE A 356 2.43 -5.43 10.45
C ILE A 356 3.32 -4.71 9.44
N THR A 357 2.92 -3.47 9.11
CA THR A 357 3.75 -2.52 8.36
C THR A 357 3.77 -1.19 9.11
N VAL A 358 4.96 -0.58 9.21
CA VAL A 358 5.14 0.72 9.87
C VAL A 358 5.79 1.69 8.90
N TYR A 359 5.14 2.82 8.67
CA TYR A 359 5.71 3.99 8.01
C TYR A 359 6.12 5.01 9.07
N LYS A 360 7.43 5.12 9.31
CA LYS A 360 8.00 6.04 10.31
C LYS A 360 8.63 7.23 9.62
N PHE A 361 8.25 8.42 10.04
CA PHE A 361 8.70 9.68 9.45
C PHE A 361 9.66 10.42 10.39
N ALA A 362 10.71 10.96 9.80
CA ALA A 362 11.70 11.80 10.45
C ALA A 362 12.11 12.95 9.52
N VAL A 363 12.91 13.85 10.03
CA VAL A 363 13.59 14.89 9.25
C VAL A 363 15.09 14.77 9.45
N GLU A 364 15.86 15.13 8.42
CA GLU A 364 17.31 15.25 8.52
C GLU A 364 17.67 16.39 9.47
N GLU A 365 18.60 16.15 10.41
CA GLU A 365 19.13 17.14 11.34
C GLU A 365 20.04 18.17 10.66
#